data_71afdb4fb432536f40f4944b4ae24b6a
#
_entry.id   71afdb4fb432536f40f4944b4ae24b6a
#
_cell.length_a   1.000
_cell.length_b   1.000
_cell.length_c   1.000
_cell.angle_alpha   90.00
_cell.angle_beta   90.00
_cell.angle_gamma   90.00
#
_symmetry.space_group_name_H-M   'P 1'
#
loop_
_entity.id
_entity.type
_entity.pdbx_description
1 polymer ?
#
loop_
_entity_poly.entity_id
_entity_poly.type
_entity_poly.pdbx_seq_one_letter_code
_entity_poly.pdbx_strand_id
1 'polypeptide(L)'
;DKIENQKTSTPKGSSENEIENKIEIDTSKVKMKVAFLYPSNLVSKYAKSSINTVSGYLSHQDSDYELVVIDTENESASRIDSAFQEVKKSNIKNVIALFTPNAVGTLNNVVSNDLKVYLPLIEKKEVSSSNSSLIFGSISYEEQVKKLVNYSSGNNVMFYQDTYLGLKLKKSYESVVSDTRLKKEISKHENNFKGIVTGSGLANSTLFLNTDIVKSSLILSQLRSYDIYPKVILSTQLSYDPLLMTLTQDKDRDKLIVANSIDVVDKELRDDIAISGGNIVY
;
A
#
# COMPACT_ATOMS: atom_id res chain seq x y z
N ASP A 1 61.25 -54.95 22.30
CA ASP A 1 60.42 -54.86 21.10
C ASP A 1 60.43 -53.42 20.59
N LYS A 2 61.01 -53.32 19.42
CA LYS A 2 61.30 -52.03 18.75
C LYS A 2 60.04 -51.50 18.08
N ILE A 3 59.72 -50.24 18.30
CA ILE A 3 58.79 -49.48 17.51
C ILE A 3 59.59 -48.48 16.71
N GLU A 4 59.60 -48.69 15.40
CA GLU A 4 60.22 -47.81 14.42
C GLU A 4 59.35 -46.57 14.16
N ASN A 5 60.01 -45.41 14.27
CA ASN A 5 59.45 -44.10 13.85
C ASN A 5 59.44 -43.98 12.32
N GLN A 6 58.29 -43.91 11.70
CA GLN A 6 58.16 -43.41 10.33
C GLN A 6 57.76 -41.94 10.31
N LYS A 7 58.67 -41.10 9.82
CA LYS A 7 58.43 -39.74 9.44
C LYS A 7 57.53 -39.68 8.20
N THR A 8 56.36 -39.14 8.32
CA THR A 8 55.53 -38.74 7.17
C THR A 8 55.77 -37.27 6.84
N SER A 9 56.29 -37.02 5.64
CA SER A 9 56.50 -35.72 5.02
C SER A 9 55.16 -35.09 4.63
N THR A 10 54.94 -33.84 5.05
CA THR A 10 53.83 -32.98 4.62
C THR A 10 54.04 -32.51 3.19
N PRO A 11 53.06 -32.61 2.29
CA PRO A 11 53.12 -31.90 1.01
C PRO A 11 52.76 -30.44 1.21
N LYS A 12 53.58 -29.59 0.65
CA LYS A 12 53.34 -28.14 0.54
C LYS A 12 52.13 -27.83 -0.34
N GLY A 13 51.44 -26.77 0.06
CA GLY A 13 50.24 -26.24 -0.48
C GLY A 13 50.13 -26.09 -1.99
N SER A 14 48.95 -26.39 -2.45
CA SER A 14 48.40 -25.84 -3.68
C SER A 14 47.50 -24.68 -3.27
N SER A 15 47.82 -23.52 -3.81
CA SER A 15 47.01 -22.30 -3.73
C SER A 15 45.62 -22.59 -4.36
N GLU A 16 44.61 -22.64 -3.56
CA GLU A 16 43.22 -22.51 -4.03
C GLU A 16 43.05 -21.09 -4.57
N ASN A 17 43.11 -20.96 -5.89
CA ASN A 17 42.52 -19.79 -6.56
C ASN A 17 41.02 -19.91 -6.41
N GLU A 18 40.44 -19.17 -5.44
CA GLU A 18 39.06 -18.83 -5.48
C GLU A 18 38.79 -18.00 -6.74
N ILE A 19 38.26 -18.65 -7.75
CA ILE A 19 37.68 -18.00 -8.91
C ILE A 19 36.36 -17.41 -8.41
N GLU A 20 36.39 -16.15 -7.90
CA GLU A 20 35.19 -15.34 -7.81
C GLU A 20 34.64 -15.20 -9.24
N ASN A 21 33.69 -16.05 -9.58
CA ASN A 21 32.85 -15.83 -10.74
C ASN A 21 31.99 -14.59 -10.47
N LYS A 22 32.55 -13.40 -10.70
CA LYS A 22 31.75 -12.20 -10.92
C LYS A 22 30.91 -12.49 -12.16
N ILE A 23 29.63 -12.76 -11.94
CA ILE A 23 28.65 -12.71 -13.01
C ILE A 23 28.58 -11.24 -13.43
N GLU A 24 29.31 -10.85 -14.45
CA GLU A 24 29.11 -9.57 -15.12
C GLU A 24 27.77 -9.64 -15.83
N ILE A 25 26.76 -9.04 -15.20
CA ILE A 25 25.45 -8.85 -15.83
C ILE A 25 25.68 -7.85 -16.97
N ASP A 26 25.50 -8.32 -18.19
CA ASP A 26 25.54 -7.46 -19.39
C ASP A 26 24.39 -6.47 -19.36
N THR A 27 24.62 -5.29 -18.80
CA THR A 27 23.62 -4.22 -18.67
C THR A 27 23.31 -3.53 -20.01
N SER A 28 24.00 -3.90 -21.11
CA SER A 28 23.77 -3.34 -22.45
C SER A 28 22.39 -3.72 -23.03
N LYS A 29 21.77 -4.78 -22.52
CA LYS A 29 20.44 -5.27 -22.92
C LYS A 29 19.28 -4.74 -22.11
N VAL A 30 19.53 -4.00 -21.00
CA VAL A 30 18.47 -3.48 -20.13
C VAL A 30 17.64 -2.46 -20.89
N LYS A 31 16.38 -2.82 -21.20
CA LYS A 31 15.43 -1.96 -21.93
C LYS A 31 14.77 -0.92 -21.02
N MET A 32 14.59 -1.24 -19.74
CA MET A 32 13.93 -0.36 -18.76
C MET A 32 14.70 -0.31 -17.44
N LYS A 33 15.00 0.91 -16.96
CA LYS A 33 15.52 1.14 -15.61
C LYS A 33 14.50 1.88 -14.77
N VAL A 34 14.22 1.34 -13.59
CA VAL A 34 13.28 1.91 -12.63
C VAL A 34 13.96 2.04 -11.26
N ALA A 35 13.83 3.19 -10.63
CA ALA A 35 14.17 3.36 -9.22
C ALA A 35 12.93 3.25 -8.35
N PHE A 36 13.06 2.56 -7.21
CA PHE A 36 12.03 2.48 -6.19
C PHE A 36 12.55 3.11 -4.89
N LEU A 37 12.01 4.26 -4.53
CA LEU A 37 12.41 5.05 -3.37
C LEU A 37 11.38 4.91 -2.25
N TYR A 38 11.83 4.70 -1.02
CA TYR A 38 10.92 4.63 0.13
C TYR A 38 11.59 5.09 1.43
N PRO A 39 10.87 5.80 2.32
CA PRO A 39 11.32 6.14 3.66
C PRO A 39 10.98 5.01 4.64
N SER A 40 11.95 4.13 4.97
CA SER A 40 11.72 2.94 5.79
C SER A 40 11.09 3.24 7.15
N ASN A 41 11.41 4.38 7.76
CA ASN A 41 10.82 4.79 9.04
C ASN A 41 9.30 5.07 8.97
N LEU A 42 8.74 5.29 7.77
CA LEU A 42 7.32 5.59 7.56
C LEU A 42 6.54 4.44 6.94
N VAL A 43 7.15 3.73 5.96
CA VAL A 43 6.42 2.78 5.10
C VAL A 43 7.01 1.38 5.06
N SER A 44 8.00 1.05 5.91
CA SER A 44 8.70 -0.24 5.87
C SER A 44 7.78 -1.46 5.80
N LYS A 45 6.66 -1.42 6.52
CA LYS A 45 5.66 -2.50 6.53
C LYS A 45 5.12 -2.85 5.14
N TYR A 46 5.03 -1.85 4.26
CA TYR A 46 4.45 -1.99 2.92
C TYR A 46 5.51 -2.02 1.82
N ALA A 47 6.69 -1.48 2.08
CA ALA A 47 7.73 -1.32 1.07
C ALA A 47 8.12 -2.64 0.41
N LYS A 48 8.37 -3.69 1.20
CA LYS A 48 8.76 -5.02 0.68
C LYS A 48 7.69 -5.60 -0.27
N SER A 49 6.43 -5.57 0.13
CA SER A 49 5.33 -6.06 -0.72
C SER A 49 5.21 -5.24 -2.01
N SER A 50 5.34 -3.91 -1.91
CA SER A 50 5.29 -3.02 -3.08
C SER A 50 6.45 -3.25 -4.04
N ILE A 51 7.68 -3.42 -3.53
CA ILE A 51 8.87 -3.75 -4.33
C ILE A 51 8.65 -5.08 -5.07
N ASN A 52 8.20 -6.11 -4.36
CA ASN A 52 7.93 -7.42 -4.94
C ASN A 52 6.83 -7.36 -6.00
N THR A 53 5.77 -6.58 -5.78
CA THR A 53 4.70 -6.36 -6.76
C THR A 53 5.22 -5.69 -8.03
N VAL A 54 6.04 -4.64 -7.89
CA VAL A 54 6.66 -3.96 -9.03
C VAL A 54 7.61 -4.92 -9.78
N SER A 55 8.42 -5.69 -9.05
CA SER A 55 9.31 -6.68 -9.65
C SER A 55 8.54 -7.76 -10.43
N GLY A 56 7.47 -8.30 -9.85
CA GLY A 56 6.61 -9.27 -10.52
C GLY A 56 5.94 -8.71 -11.78
N TYR A 57 5.45 -7.48 -11.71
CA TYR A 57 4.89 -6.80 -12.89
C TYR A 57 5.93 -6.61 -14.00
N LEU A 58 7.13 -6.14 -13.66
CA LEU A 58 8.20 -5.93 -14.64
C LEU A 58 8.65 -7.27 -15.26
N SER A 59 8.71 -8.34 -14.48
CA SER A 59 9.00 -9.69 -14.98
C SER A 59 7.93 -10.19 -15.94
N HIS A 60 6.66 -9.94 -15.64
CA HIS A 60 5.53 -10.31 -16.50
C HIS A 60 5.59 -9.66 -17.90
N GLN A 61 6.13 -8.44 -17.98
CA GLN A 61 6.25 -7.72 -19.26
C GLN A 61 7.31 -8.32 -20.22
N ASP A 62 7.95 -9.43 -19.88
CA ASP A 62 9.00 -10.11 -20.68
C ASP A 62 10.05 -9.14 -21.24
N SER A 63 10.37 -8.13 -20.47
CA SER A 63 11.36 -7.12 -20.83
C SER A 63 12.55 -7.15 -19.88
N ASP A 64 13.75 -7.00 -20.40
CA ASP A 64 14.94 -6.81 -19.57
C ASP A 64 14.79 -5.52 -18.76
N TYR A 65 14.80 -5.63 -17.45
CA TYR A 65 14.67 -4.48 -16.55
C TYR A 65 15.75 -4.48 -15.47
N GLU A 66 16.02 -3.29 -14.96
CA GLU A 66 16.83 -3.07 -13.76
C GLU A 66 15.97 -2.31 -12.74
N LEU A 67 15.74 -2.89 -11.57
CA LEU A 67 15.03 -2.26 -10.46
C LEU A 67 16.03 -1.89 -9.37
N VAL A 68 16.29 -0.60 -9.21
CA VAL A 68 17.17 -0.05 -8.16
C VAL A 68 16.34 0.38 -6.98
N VAL A 69 16.56 -0.23 -5.82
CA VAL A 69 15.80 0.05 -4.59
C VAL A 69 16.64 0.94 -3.68
N ILE A 70 16.11 2.10 -3.31
CA ILE A 70 16.80 3.10 -2.49
C ILE A 70 15.96 3.39 -1.24
N ASP A 71 16.51 3.07 -0.06
CA ASP A 71 15.93 3.46 1.22
C ASP A 71 16.41 4.86 1.62
N THR A 72 15.50 5.79 1.72
CA THR A 72 15.80 7.16 2.20
C THR A 72 15.76 7.28 3.72
N GLU A 73 15.40 6.21 4.43
CA GLU A 73 15.12 6.15 5.87
C GLU A 73 13.96 7.07 6.29
N ASN A 74 13.98 8.33 5.88
CA ASN A 74 12.98 9.35 6.20
C ASN A 74 12.81 10.34 5.03
N GLU A 75 11.96 11.34 5.20
CA GLU A 75 11.65 12.36 4.19
C GLU A 75 12.40 13.68 4.40
N SER A 76 13.56 13.67 5.06
CA SER A 76 14.38 14.88 5.17
C SER A 76 14.92 15.31 3.79
N ALA A 77 15.08 16.63 3.60
CA ALA A 77 15.53 17.17 2.34
C ALA A 77 16.87 16.57 1.88
N SER A 78 17.80 16.35 2.82
CA SER A 78 19.10 15.77 2.52
C SER A 78 19.03 14.32 2.07
N ARG A 79 18.14 13.51 2.67
CA ARG A 79 17.96 12.09 2.28
C ARG A 79 17.30 11.98 0.91
N ILE A 80 16.27 12.77 0.65
CA ILE A 80 15.61 12.84 -0.65
C ILE A 80 16.60 13.30 -1.73
N ASP A 81 17.34 14.37 -1.50
CA ASP A 81 18.33 14.87 -2.45
C ASP A 81 19.40 13.80 -2.77
N SER A 82 19.97 13.15 -1.74
CA SER A 82 20.95 12.07 -1.92
C SER A 82 20.41 10.93 -2.78
N ALA A 83 19.16 10.51 -2.57
CA ALA A 83 18.51 9.46 -3.35
C ALA A 83 18.34 9.90 -4.83
N PHE A 84 17.93 11.13 -5.09
CA PHE A 84 17.81 11.60 -6.48
C PHE A 84 19.17 11.84 -7.16
N GLN A 85 20.24 12.13 -6.41
CA GLN A 85 21.60 12.11 -6.94
C GLN A 85 22.03 10.70 -7.39
N GLU A 86 21.66 9.67 -6.63
CA GLU A 86 21.91 8.27 -7.00
C GLU A 86 21.12 7.88 -8.24
N VAL A 87 19.82 8.20 -8.31
CA VAL A 87 18.97 8.03 -9.49
C VAL A 87 19.61 8.64 -10.74
N LYS A 88 20.12 9.88 -10.61
CA LYS A 88 20.79 10.60 -11.69
C LYS A 88 22.10 9.92 -12.12
N LYS A 89 22.94 9.51 -11.16
CA LYS A 89 24.22 8.79 -11.44
C LYS A 89 23.97 7.48 -12.18
N SER A 90 22.89 6.77 -11.86
CA SER A 90 22.49 5.51 -12.48
C SER A 90 21.76 5.70 -13.82
N ASN A 91 21.62 6.93 -14.30
CA ASN A 91 20.91 7.29 -15.53
C ASN A 91 19.47 6.72 -15.59
N ILE A 92 18.77 6.69 -14.44
CA ILE A 92 17.39 6.23 -14.34
C ILE A 92 16.44 7.42 -14.59
N LYS A 93 15.40 7.18 -15.39
CA LYS A 93 14.38 8.20 -15.73
C LYS A 93 13.01 7.96 -15.10
N ASN A 94 12.71 6.71 -14.75
CA ASN A 94 11.43 6.32 -14.17
C ASN A 94 11.63 5.99 -12.70
N VAL A 95 10.87 6.67 -11.84
CA VAL A 95 10.96 6.53 -10.39
C VAL A 95 9.58 6.24 -9.82
N ILE A 96 9.48 5.26 -8.95
CA ILE A 96 8.34 5.04 -8.06
C ILE A 96 8.78 5.45 -6.66
N ALA A 97 8.04 6.34 -5.99
CA ALA A 97 8.45 6.82 -4.68
C ALA A 97 7.27 6.80 -3.68
N LEU A 98 7.44 6.05 -2.59
CA LEU A 98 6.44 5.91 -1.52
C LEU A 98 6.54 7.07 -0.51
N PHE A 99 6.59 8.29 -1.00
CA PHE A 99 6.62 9.49 -0.15
C PHE A 99 5.22 9.94 0.26
N THR A 100 5.15 10.66 1.38
CA THR A 100 3.93 11.33 1.87
C THR A 100 3.82 12.77 1.32
N PRO A 101 2.66 13.44 1.49
CA PRO A 101 2.52 14.84 1.08
C PRO A 101 3.60 15.79 1.62
N ASN A 102 4.21 15.47 2.77
CA ASN A 102 5.25 16.29 3.39
C ASN A 102 6.53 16.41 2.53
N ALA A 103 6.83 15.41 1.72
CA ALA A 103 8.01 15.41 0.86
C ALA A 103 7.88 16.31 -0.37
N VAL A 104 6.66 16.73 -0.76
CA VAL A 104 6.40 17.38 -2.05
C VAL A 104 7.16 18.71 -2.19
N GLY A 105 7.29 19.47 -1.10
CA GLY A 105 8.08 20.70 -1.10
C GLY A 105 9.54 20.46 -1.53
N THR A 106 10.18 19.41 -0.99
CA THR A 106 11.53 19.00 -1.37
C THR A 106 11.57 18.45 -2.80
N LEU A 107 10.62 17.58 -3.15
CA LEU A 107 10.55 16.98 -4.50
C LEU A 107 10.42 18.02 -5.60
N ASN A 108 9.68 19.12 -5.39
CA ASN A 108 9.57 20.22 -6.33
C ASN A 108 10.94 20.83 -6.67
N ASN A 109 11.88 20.82 -5.76
CA ASN A 109 13.20 21.42 -5.91
C ASN A 109 14.26 20.46 -6.46
N VAL A 110 14.17 19.16 -6.12
CA VAL A 110 15.22 18.17 -6.46
C VAL A 110 14.91 17.38 -7.73
N VAL A 111 13.61 17.26 -8.10
CA VAL A 111 13.21 16.48 -9.26
C VAL A 111 13.32 17.30 -10.53
N SER A 112 14.23 16.88 -11.41
CA SER A 112 14.45 17.51 -12.71
C SER A 112 13.37 17.13 -13.74
N ASN A 113 13.18 17.98 -14.76
CA ASN A 113 12.12 17.82 -15.77
C ASN A 113 12.31 16.60 -16.71
N ASP A 114 13.46 15.96 -16.68
CA ASP A 114 13.74 14.76 -17.47
C ASP A 114 13.41 13.45 -16.75
N LEU A 115 12.88 13.54 -15.52
CA LEU A 115 12.41 12.40 -14.73
C LEU A 115 10.89 12.26 -14.82
N LYS A 116 10.41 11.04 -14.57
CA LYS A 116 9.02 10.72 -14.28
C LYS A 116 8.98 10.08 -12.90
N VAL A 117 8.39 10.76 -11.94
CA VAL A 117 8.30 10.32 -10.54
C VAL A 117 6.85 10.04 -10.19
N TYR A 118 6.51 8.76 -10.06
CA TYR A 118 5.18 8.31 -9.66
C TYR A 118 5.06 8.24 -8.14
N LEU A 119 4.05 8.90 -7.59
CA LEU A 119 3.78 9.09 -6.16
C LEU A 119 2.44 8.42 -5.80
N PRO A 120 2.41 7.11 -5.54
CA PRO A 120 1.17 6.36 -5.35
C PRO A 120 0.43 6.68 -4.05
N LEU A 121 1.07 7.36 -3.08
CA LEU A 121 0.48 7.68 -1.78
C LEU A 121 -0.11 9.09 -1.72
N ILE A 122 0.09 9.92 -2.75
CA ILE A 122 -0.28 11.33 -2.74
C ILE A 122 -1.37 11.63 -3.76
N GLU A 123 -2.47 12.23 -3.32
CA GLU A 123 -3.49 12.82 -4.19
C GLU A 123 -3.06 14.23 -4.63
N LYS A 124 -3.24 14.54 -5.92
CA LYS A 124 -2.88 15.88 -6.46
C LYS A 124 -3.54 17.03 -5.70
N LYS A 125 -4.78 16.86 -5.25
CA LYS A 125 -5.53 17.89 -4.50
C LYS A 125 -5.02 18.14 -3.08
N GLU A 126 -4.20 17.24 -2.52
CA GLU A 126 -3.65 17.38 -1.17
C GLU A 126 -2.41 18.30 -1.15
N VAL A 127 -1.84 18.60 -2.31
CA VAL A 127 -0.56 19.29 -2.43
C VAL A 127 -0.57 20.32 -3.54
N SER A 128 0.26 21.35 -3.38
CA SER A 128 0.55 22.32 -4.43
C SER A 128 1.87 21.98 -5.11
N SER A 129 1.82 21.65 -6.39
CA SER A 129 3.02 21.39 -7.18
C SER A 129 2.77 21.80 -8.62
N SER A 130 3.73 22.53 -9.20
CA SER A 130 3.80 22.85 -10.62
C SER A 130 4.83 21.97 -11.38
N ASN A 131 5.55 21.11 -10.67
CA ASN A 131 6.53 20.21 -11.30
C ASN A 131 5.81 19.11 -12.08
N SER A 132 5.88 19.16 -13.40
CA SER A 132 5.22 18.23 -14.32
C SER A 132 5.82 16.82 -14.31
N SER A 133 7.01 16.65 -13.73
CA SER A 133 7.65 15.35 -13.53
C SER A 133 7.03 14.54 -12.39
N LEU A 134 6.26 15.18 -11.50
CA LEU A 134 5.58 14.51 -10.39
C LEU A 134 4.20 14.03 -10.83
N ILE A 135 4.00 12.73 -10.81
CA ILE A 135 2.75 12.05 -11.17
C ILE A 135 2.10 11.55 -9.90
N PHE A 136 0.97 12.13 -9.53
CA PHE A 136 0.23 11.81 -8.31
C PHE A 136 -0.80 10.72 -8.61
N GLY A 137 -0.67 9.55 -7.98
CA GLY A 137 -1.44 8.34 -8.30
C GLY A 137 -2.19 7.72 -7.13
N SER A 138 -2.42 8.48 -6.04
CA SER A 138 -3.17 7.95 -4.89
C SER A 138 -4.64 7.73 -5.22
N ILE A 139 -5.23 6.78 -4.52
CA ILE A 139 -6.66 6.49 -4.55
C ILE A 139 -7.43 7.71 -4.04
N SER A 140 -8.47 8.13 -4.77
CA SER A 140 -9.39 9.15 -4.31
C SER A 140 -10.55 8.55 -3.51
N TYR A 141 -10.48 8.63 -2.19
CA TYR A 141 -11.59 8.22 -1.34
C TYR A 141 -12.83 9.11 -1.52
N GLU A 142 -12.65 10.37 -1.89
CA GLU A 142 -13.78 11.25 -2.20
C GLU A 142 -14.57 10.75 -3.41
N GLU A 143 -13.91 10.34 -4.49
CA GLU A 143 -14.57 9.76 -5.65
C GLU A 143 -15.26 8.43 -5.32
N GLN A 144 -14.66 7.62 -4.44
CA GLN A 144 -15.32 6.41 -3.94
C GLN A 144 -16.59 6.75 -3.16
N VAL A 145 -16.55 7.74 -2.26
CA VAL A 145 -17.75 8.19 -1.52
C VAL A 145 -18.81 8.73 -2.47
N LYS A 146 -18.45 9.53 -3.49
CA LYS A 146 -19.40 10.01 -4.53
C LYS A 146 -20.13 8.86 -5.23
N LYS A 147 -19.43 7.76 -5.51
CA LYS A 147 -20.07 6.56 -6.09
C LYS A 147 -20.96 5.84 -5.09
N LEU A 148 -20.49 5.68 -3.86
CA LEU A 148 -21.22 4.99 -2.79
C LEU A 148 -22.53 5.71 -2.41
N VAL A 149 -22.55 7.03 -2.40
CA VAL A 149 -23.75 7.83 -2.07
C VAL A 149 -24.94 7.48 -2.97
N ASN A 150 -24.74 7.05 -4.19
CA ASN A 150 -25.82 6.61 -5.08
C ASN A 150 -26.62 5.40 -4.54
N TYR A 151 -26.05 4.67 -3.58
CA TYR A 151 -26.69 3.54 -2.90
C TYR A 151 -27.27 3.91 -1.55
N SER A 152 -27.12 5.16 -1.10
CA SER A 152 -27.64 5.61 0.19
C SER A 152 -29.17 5.52 0.24
N SER A 153 -29.70 5.08 1.39
CA SER A 153 -31.12 4.98 1.65
C SER A 153 -31.42 5.25 3.12
N GLY A 154 -32.29 6.19 3.39
CA GLY A 154 -32.60 6.65 4.75
C GLY A 154 -31.56 7.63 5.30
N ASN A 155 -31.48 7.74 6.62
CA ASN A 155 -30.57 8.66 7.27
C ASN A 155 -29.11 8.16 7.16
N ASN A 156 -28.19 9.05 6.86
CA ASN A 156 -26.77 8.74 6.85
C ASN A 156 -26.19 8.73 8.26
N VAL A 157 -25.45 7.67 8.57
CA VAL A 157 -24.64 7.51 9.77
C VAL A 157 -23.23 7.13 9.35
N MET A 158 -22.23 7.72 9.95
CA MET A 158 -20.83 7.39 9.65
C MET A 158 -20.09 6.93 10.92
N PHE A 159 -19.43 5.78 10.83
CA PHE A 159 -18.42 5.35 11.79
C PHE A 159 -17.04 5.53 11.17
N TYR A 160 -16.12 6.13 11.91
CA TYR A 160 -14.74 6.34 11.48
C TYR A 160 -13.75 6.09 12.62
N GLN A 161 -12.54 5.72 12.31
CA GLN A 161 -11.52 5.40 13.30
C GLN A 161 -10.66 6.61 13.65
N ASP A 162 -10.19 6.72 14.89
CA ASP A 162 -9.30 7.76 15.41
C ASP A 162 -7.83 7.56 14.93
N THR A 163 -7.65 7.37 13.63
CA THR A 163 -6.35 7.20 12.98
C THR A 163 -6.18 8.23 11.88
N TYR A 164 -4.94 8.44 11.42
CA TYR A 164 -4.68 9.33 10.30
C TYR A 164 -5.55 9.00 9.08
N LEU A 165 -5.62 7.71 8.71
CA LEU A 165 -6.45 7.26 7.58
C LEU A 165 -7.94 7.42 7.88
N GLY A 166 -8.39 7.09 9.09
CA GLY A 166 -9.80 7.26 9.48
C GLY A 166 -10.25 8.73 9.44
N LEU A 167 -9.40 9.65 9.85
CA LEU A 167 -9.66 11.10 9.75
C LEU A 167 -9.64 11.59 8.29
N LYS A 168 -8.75 11.05 7.45
CA LYS A 168 -8.73 11.33 6.00
C LYS A 168 -10.04 10.86 5.34
N LEU A 169 -10.50 9.66 5.67
CA LEU A 169 -11.77 9.11 5.18
C LEU A 169 -12.97 9.93 5.67
N LYS A 170 -12.98 10.35 6.94
CA LYS A 170 -13.98 11.28 7.47
C LYS A 170 -14.04 12.56 6.64
N LYS A 171 -12.90 13.20 6.40
CA LYS A 171 -12.82 14.41 5.60
C LYS A 171 -13.34 14.21 4.16
N SER A 172 -12.95 13.10 3.52
CA SER A 172 -13.43 12.73 2.18
C SER A 172 -14.94 12.48 2.16
N TYR A 173 -15.49 11.87 3.21
CA TYR A 173 -16.92 11.69 3.35
C TYR A 173 -17.64 13.04 3.53
N GLU A 174 -17.15 13.90 4.42
CA GLU A 174 -17.75 15.20 4.71
C GLU A 174 -17.73 16.18 3.53
N SER A 175 -16.79 16.00 2.59
CA SER A 175 -16.76 16.79 1.36
C SER A 175 -17.88 16.44 0.38
N VAL A 176 -18.50 15.27 0.54
CA VAL A 176 -19.54 14.75 -0.36
C VAL A 176 -20.91 14.71 0.30
N VAL A 177 -20.98 14.29 1.57
CA VAL A 177 -22.23 14.07 2.31
C VAL A 177 -22.42 15.16 3.35
N SER A 178 -23.34 16.08 3.07
CA SER A 178 -23.66 17.20 3.97
C SER A 178 -24.65 16.83 5.07
N ASP A 179 -25.61 15.95 4.76
CA ASP A 179 -26.65 15.53 5.71
C ASP A 179 -26.27 14.18 6.35
N THR A 180 -25.74 14.26 7.56
CA THR A 180 -25.33 13.09 8.35
C THR A 180 -25.91 13.22 9.76
N ARG A 181 -26.82 12.32 10.08
CA ARG A 181 -27.51 12.30 11.39
C ARG A 181 -26.54 12.04 12.55
N LEU A 182 -25.56 11.16 12.35
CA LEU A 182 -24.60 10.79 13.40
C LEU A 182 -23.24 10.50 12.77
N LYS A 183 -22.19 11.07 13.36
CA LYS A 183 -20.79 10.74 13.09
C LYS A 183 -20.20 10.17 14.38
N LYS A 184 -19.78 8.91 14.36
CA LYS A 184 -19.25 8.21 15.53
C LYS A 184 -17.78 7.90 15.34
N GLU A 185 -16.96 8.47 16.21
CA GLU A 185 -15.56 8.10 16.33
C GLU A 185 -15.40 6.77 17.06
N ILE A 186 -14.55 5.93 16.55
CA ILE A 186 -14.21 4.62 17.10
C ILE A 186 -12.73 4.61 17.44
N SER A 187 -12.43 4.41 18.72
CA SER A 187 -11.05 4.33 19.18
C SER A 187 -10.32 3.16 18.51
N LYS A 188 -9.06 3.37 18.17
CA LYS A 188 -8.19 2.29 17.68
C LYS A 188 -8.04 1.11 18.66
N HIS A 189 -8.32 1.34 19.94
CA HIS A 189 -8.28 0.31 20.99
C HIS A 189 -9.64 -0.32 21.30
N GLU A 190 -10.74 0.20 20.72
CA GLU A 190 -12.08 -0.33 20.93
C GLU A 190 -12.28 -1.67 20.21
N ASN A 191 -12.78 -2.65 20.93
CA ASN A 191 -13.09 -3.98 20.41
C ASN A 191 -14.49 -4.47 20.79
N ASN A 192 -15.23 -3.71 21.62
CA ASN A 192 -16.61 -4.01 21.99
C ASN A 192 -17.54 -2.91 21.49
N PHE A 193 -18.23 -3.18 20.42
CA PHE A 193 -19.07 -2.21 19.73
C PHE A 193 -20.55 -2.27 20.16
N LYS A 194 -20.92 -3.11 21.15
CA LYS A 194 -22.32 -3.27 21.59
C LYS A 194 -23.01 -1.93 21.81
N GLY A 195 -22.45 -1.09 22.71
CA GLY A 195 -23.04 0.21 23.02
C GLY A 195 -23.11 1.15 21.81
N ILE A 196 -22.15 1.05 20.90
CA ILE A 196 -22.10 1.86 19.68
C ILE A 196 -23.19 1.41 18.70
N VAL A 197 -23.28 0.12 18.39
CA VAL A 197 -24.25 -0.37 17.40
C VAL A 197 -25.69 -0.27 17.92
N THR A 198 -25.94 -0.57 19.21
CA THR A 198 -27.29 -0.48 19.79
C THR A 198 -27.76 0.97 20.05
N GLY A 199 -26.83 1.87 20.40
CA GLY A 199 -27.12 3.27 20.71
C GLY A 199 -27.19 4.21 19.51
N SER A 200 -26.77 3.78 18.32
CA SER A 200 -26.64 4.68 17.16
C SER A 200 -27.89 4.76 16.28
N GLY A 201 -28.98 4.06 16.62
CA GLY A 201 -30.22 4.09 15.85
C GLY A 201 -30.03 3.72 14.37
N LEU A 202 -29.33 2.62 14.10
CA LEU A 202 -28.92 2.21 12.77
C LEU A 202 -30.01 1.54 11.95
N ALA A 203 -31.12 1.14 12.58
CA ALA A 203 -32.25 0.57 11.86
C ALA A 203 -32.75 1.53 10.78
N ASN A 204 -32.92 1.02 9.58
CA ASN A 204 -33.36 1.80 8.40
C ASN A 204 -32.45 2.97 8.00
N SER A 205 -31.17 2.96 8.38
CA SER A 205 -30.16 3.97 7.98
C SER A 205 -29.21 3.43 6.93
N THR A 206 -28.49 4.35 6.29
CA THR A 206 -27.23 4.05 5.59
C THR A 206 -26.07 4.18 6.59
N LEU A 207 -25.29 3.12 6.78
CA LEU A 207 -24.08 3.15 7.58
C LEU A 207 -22.85 3.25 6.67
N PHE A 208 -22.15 4.38 6.72
CA PHE A 208 -20.80 4.51 6.16
C PHE A 208 -19.78 3.98 7.19
N LEU A 209 -19.08 2.91 6.82
CA LEU A 209 -18.16 2.19 7.69
C LEU A 209 -16.71 2.45 7.24
N ASN A 210 -16.06 3.42 7.88
CA ASN A 210 -14.71 3.89 7.57
C ASN A 210 -13.72 3.49 8.68
N THR A 211 -13.64 2.19 8.95
CA THR A 211 -12.73 1.59 9.94
C THR A 211 -11.84 0.55 9.26
N ASP A 212 -10.75 0.14 9.91
CA ASP A 212 -9.92 -0.96 9.40
C ASP A 212 -10.72 -2.26 9.26
N ILE A 213 -10.18 -3.20 8.50
CA ILE A 213 -10.88 -4.45 8.16
C ILE A 213 -11.28 -5.27 9.38
N VAL A 214 -10.47 -5.30 10.44
CA VAL A 214 -10.77 -6.07 11.65
C VAL A 214 -11.95 -5.45 12.39
N LYS A 215 -11.94 -4.12 12.59
CA LYS A 215 -13.05 -3.41 13.23
C LYS A 215 -14.32 -3.45 12.39
N SER A 216 -14.20 -3.27 11.09
CA SER A 216 -15.33 -3.40 10.17
C SER A 216 -15.99 -4.76 10.30
N SER A 217 -15.21 -5.83 10.31
CA SER A 217 -15.71 -7.20 10.46
C SER A 217 -16.39 -7.43 11.81
N LEU A 218 -15.80 -6.93 12.90
CA LEU A 218 -16.40 -7.02 14.24
C LEU A 218 -17.71 -6.23 14.32
N ILE A 219 -17.78 -5.03 13.73
CA ILE A 219 -19.01 -4.22 13.71
C ILE A 219 -20.11 -4.95 12.92
N LEU A 220 -19.79 -5.48 11.74
CA LEU A 220 -20.73 -6.24 10.92
C LEU A 220 -21.31 -7.44 11.68
N SER A 221 -20.48 -8.24 12.33
CA SER A 221 -20.90 -9.39 13.12
C SER A 221 -21.73 -8.96 14.35
N GLN A 222 -21.39 -7.86 15.02
CA GLN A 222 -22.15 -7.37 16.15
C GLN A 222 -23.50 -6.74 15.76
N LEU A 223 -23.58 -6.05 14.62
CA LEU A 223 -24.85 -5.58 14.08
C LEU A 223 -25.84 -6.75 13.97
N ARG A 224 -25.40 -7.85 13.39
CA ARG A 224 -26.21 -9.04 13.26
C ARG A 224 -26.53 -9.71 14.61
N SER A 225 -25.55 -9.83 15.50
CA SER A 225 -25.72 -10.46 16.82
C SER A 225 -26.74 -9.72 17.70
N TYR A 226 -26.99 -8.43 17.44
CA TYR A 226 -27.97 -7.60 18.15
C TYR A 226 -29.22 -7.31 17.33
N ASP A 227 -29.45 -8.03 16.23
CA ASP A 227 -30.60 -7.86 15.34
C ASP A 227 -30.77 -6.41 14.84
N ILE A 228 -29.66 -5.75 14.53
CA ILE A 228 -29.66 -4.38 14.01
C ILE A 228 -29.35 -4.45 12.50
N TYR A 229 -30.30 -3.99 11.71
CA TYR A 229 -30.24 -4.08 10.25
C TYR A 229 -30.31 -2.68 9.61
N PRO A 230 -29.16 -2.07 9.28
CA PRO A 230 -29.11 -0.93 8.37
C PRO A 230 -29.76 -1.28 7.02
N LYS A 231 -30.28 -0.32 6.31
CA LYS A 231 -30.78 -0.55 4.92
C LYS A 231 -29.64 -0.93 3.99
N VAL A 232 -28.49 -0.26 4.15
CA VAL A 232 -27.26 -0.51 3.42
C VAL A 232 -26.06 -0.14 4.27
N ILE A 233 -24.96 -0.83 4.08
CA ILE A 233 -23.66 -0.53 4.68
C ILE A 233 -22.70 -0.22 3.53
N LEU A 234 -22.07 0.94 3.58
CA LEU A 234 -21.19 1.45 2.54
C LEU A 234 -19.78 1.59 3.09
N SER A 235 -18.80 1.09 2.39
CA SER A 235 -17.40 1.22 2.77
C SER A 235 -16.52 1.52 1.55
N THR A 236 -15.46 2.28 1.79
CA THR A 236 -14.43 2.52 0.79
C THR A 236 -13.54 1.30 0.63
N GLN A 237 -12.58 1.39 -0.27
CA GLN A 237 -11.59 0.33 -0.54
C GLN A 237 -10.85 -0.17 0.73
N LEU A 238 -10.91 0.55 1.83
CA LEU A 238 -10.34 0.10 3.10
C LEU A 238 -10.91 -1.25 3.57
N SER A 239 -12.16 -1.56 3.22
CA SER A 239 -12.79 -2.85 3.49
C SER A 239 -12.67 -3.87 2.34
N TYR A 240 -11.98 -3.50 1.25
CA TYR A 240 -11.69 -4.42 0.16
C TYR A 240 -10.44 -5.24 0.48
N ASP A 241 -10.60 -6.25 1.32
CA ASP A 241 -9.54 -7.09 1.85
C ASP A 241 -10.03 -8.54 1.94
N PRO A 242 -9.24 -9.55 1.51
CA PRO A 242 -9.61 -10.97 1.65
C PRO A 242 -9.98 -11.39 3.07
N LEU A 243 -9.42 -10.72 4.09
CA LEU A 243 -9.78 -10.94 5.49
C LEU A 243 -11.26 -10.70 5.78
N LEU A 244 -11.94 -9.86 5.00
CA LEU A 244 -13.39 -9.67 5.14
C LEU A 244 -14.13 -10.99 5.04
N MET A 245 -13.76 -11.83 4.10
CA MET A 245 -14.40 -13.15 3.86
C MET A 245 -14.08 -14.15 4.97
N THR A 246 -12.90 -14.02 5.57
CA THR A 246 -12.45 -14.91 6.66
C THR A 246 -13.03 -14.50 8.02
N LEU A 247 -13.17 -13.19 8.26
CA LEU A 247 -13.58 -12.63 9.56
C LEU A 247 -15.10 -12.46 9.70
N THR A 248 -15.87 -12.59 8.61
CA THR A 248 -17.32 -12.42 8.61
C THR A 248 -18.02 -13.60 7.95
N GLN A 249 -19.28 -13.84 8.35
CA GLN A 249 -20.18 -14.74 7.65
C GLN A 249 -20.89 -14.02 6.49
N ASP A 250 -21.41 -14.77 5.53
CA ASP A 250 -22.15 -14.18 4.38
C ASP A 250 -23.28 -13.26 4.83
N LYS A 251 -23.98 -13.67 5.88
CA LYS A 251 -25.12 -12.89 6.44
C LYS A 251 -24.68 -11.60 7.15
N ASP A 252 -23.43 -11.49 7.61
CA ASP A 252 -22.92 -10.26 8.25
C ASP A 252 -22.69 -9.17 7.21
N ARG A 253 -22.43 -9.54 5.96
CA ARG A 253 -22.10 -8.64 4.86
C ARG A 253 -23.13 -8.55 3.73
N ASP A 254 -24.33 -9.12 3.91
CA ASP A 254 -25.38 -9.15 2.89
C ASP A 254 -25.85 -7.74 2.44
N LYS A 255 -25.66 -6.73 3.29
CA LYS A 255 -25.98 -5.32 3.02
C LYS A 255 -24.74 -4.46 2.71
N LEU A 256 -23.55 -5.05 2.65
CA LEU A 256 -22.30 -4.32 2.46
C LEU A 256 -22.02 -4.09 0.97
N ILE A 257 -21.78 -2.83 0.63
CA ILE A 257 -21.26 -2.42 -0.69
C ILE A 257 -19.92 -1.76 -0.46
N VAL A 258 -18.90 -2.24 -1.17
CA VAL A 258 -17.53 -1.72 -1.06
C VAL A 258 -17.13 -1.10 -2.40
N ALA A 259 -16.67 0.15 -2.36
CA ALA A 259 -16.05 0.78 -3.52
C ALA A 259 -14.61 0.27 -3.67
N ASN A 260 -14.25 -0.05 -4.91
CA ASN A 260 -12.90 -0.48 -5.26
C ASN A 260 -12.37 0.33 -6.44
N SER A 261 -11.11 0.78 -6.36
CA SER A 261 -10.39 1.48 -7.43
C SER A 261 -9.34 0.60 -8.12
N ILE A 262 -9.27 -0.68 -7.76
CA ILE A 262 -8.37 -1.65 -8.39
C ILE A 262 -9.16 -2.37 -9.48
N ASP A 263 -8.64 -2.34 -10.70
CA ASP A 263 -9.23 -3.08 -11.81
C ASP A 263 -8.92 -4.58 -11.69
N VAL A 264 -9.68 -5.39 -12.44
CA VAL A 264 -9.43 -6.83 -12.49
C VAL A 264 -8.10 -7.07 -13.18
N VAL A 265 -7.19 -7.70 -12.45
CA VAL A 265 -5.89 -8.14 -13.00
C VAL A 265 -6.03 -9.57 -13.51
N ASP A 266 -5.53 -9.83 -14.72
CA ASP A 266 -5.56 -11.18 -15.27
C ASP A 266 -4.80 -12.17 -14.38
N LYS A 267 -5.14 -13.46 -14.55
CA LYS A 267 -4.61 -14.51 -13.68
C LYS A 267 -3.10 -14.67 -13.83
N GLU A 268 -2.58 -14.54 -15.03
CA GLU A 268 -1.17 -14.76 -15.35
C GLU A 268 -0.27 -13.69 -14.66
N LEU A 269 -0.64 -12.42 -14.81
CA LEU A 269 0.04 -11.32 -14.11
C LEU A 269 -0.04 -11.48 -12.58
N ARG A 270 -1.17 -11.92 -12.06
CA ARG A 270 -1.34 -12.17 -10.63
C ARG A 270 -0.43 -13.26 -10.11
N ASP A 271 -0.34 -14.38 -10.86
CA ASP A 271 0.50 -15.51 -10.50
C ASP A 271 1.98 -15.10 -10.53
N ASP A 272 2.43 -14.32 -11.50
CA ASP A 272 3.81 -13.80 -11.59
C ASP A 272 4.15 -12.84 -10.43
N ILE A 273 3.22 -11.97 -10.07
CA ILE A 273 3.38 -11.09 -8.90
C ILE A 273 3.46 -11.92 -7.61
N ALA A 274 2.63 -12.96 -7.48
CA ALA A 274 2.66 -13.83 -6.31
C ALA A 274 3.97 -14.63 -6.20
N ILE A 275 4.51 -15.12 -7.32
CA ILE A 275 5.82 -15.79 -7.39
C ILE A 275 6.93 -14.84 -6.91
N SER A 276 6.85 -13.57 -7.25
CA SER A 276 7.79 -12.54 -6.78
C SER A 276 7.60 -12.15 -5.30
N GLY A 277 6.61 -12.73 -4.61
CA GLY A 277 6.27 -12.42 -3.22
C GLY A 277 5.51 -11.10 -3.07
N GLY A 278 4.98 -10.56 -4.15
CA GLY A 278 4.02 -9.47 -4.14
C GLY A 278 2.61 -9.95 -3.81
N ASN A 279 1.70 -9.00 -3.61
CA ASN A 279 0.30 -9.30 -3.32
C ASN A 279 -0.61 -8.32 -4.04
N ILE A 280 -1.59 -8.86 -4.75
CA ILE A 280 -2.70 -8.09 -5.31
C ILE A 280 -3.97 -8.52 -4.60
N VAL A 281 -4.63 -7.56 -3.98
CA VAL A 281 -5.91 -7.75 -3.28
C VAL A 281 -7.04 -7.44 -4.27
N TYR A 282 -8.00 -8.34 -4.38
CA TYR A 282 -9.20 -8.19 -5.22
C TYR A 282 -10.40 -7.95 -4.37
#